data_3b8315f74d36f0ed28ff777b3903712a
#
_entry.id   3b8315f74d36f0ed28ff777b3903712a
#
_cell.length_a   1.000
_cell.length_b   1.000
_cell.length_c   1.000
_cell.angle_alpha   90.00
_cell.angle_beta   90.00
_cell.angle_gamma   90.00
#
_symmetry.space_group_name_H-M   'P 1'
#
loop_
_entity.id
_entity.type
_entity.pdbx_description
1 polymer ?
#
loop_
_entity_poly.entity_id
_entity_poly.type
_entity_poly.pdbx_seq_one_letter_code
_entity_poly.pdbx_strand_id
1 'polypeptide(L)'
;EDPVEYILDGVRQSQINTQAGYTFVNGLKAVLRQDPDIIMIGEIRDRETAKIALDAAYTGHLVLATLHTTNVQATLLRLMSFELDPFIIQHSLKGIISQKLVARLCPYCRKEIKIKGFKKAFHSIGCQKCLYTKQDGRILLSEIWTAKKKKHKKTSFHINTVSDSLNDLAFNGYSLFTDDLTEKIETGLVSYQEASLVENAF
;
A
#
# COMPACT_ATOMS: atom_id res chain seq x y z
N GLU A 1 -11.63 -8.99 -10.30
CA GLU A 1 -11.05 -9.65 -9.13
C GLU A 1 -10.83 -11.14 -9.39
N ASP A 2 -9.94 -11.81 -8.63
CA ASP A 2 -9.61 -13.23 -8.80
C ASP A 2 -9.29 -13.89 -7.43
N PRO A 3 -10.30 -14.39 -6.72
CA PRO A 3 -11.76 -14.26 -6.95
C PRO A 3 -12.35 -12.94 -6.38
N VAL A 4 -13.66 -12.76 -6.51
CA VAL A 4 -14.42 -11.76 -5.73
C VAL A 4 -14.56 -12.27 -4.30
N GLU A 5 -13.96 -11.57 -3.33
CA GLU A 5 -13.97 -11.96 -1.91
C GLU A 5 -15.25 -11.49 -1.19
N TYR A 6 -15.69 -10.26 -1.49
CA TYR A 6 -16.87 -9.66 -0.90
C TYR A 6 -17.73 -8.99 -1.97
N ILE A 7 -19.02 -9.16 -1.90
CA ILE A 7 -19.98 -8.44 -2.74
C ILE A 7 -20.18 -7.05 -2.11
N LEU A 8 -19.94 -6.01 -2.90
CA LEU A 8 -20.07 -4.62 -2.47
C LEU A 8 -21.30 -3.98 -3.12
N ASP A 9 -22.22 -3.52 -2.30
CA ASP A 9 -23.41 -2.84 -2.80
C ASP A 9 -23.06 -1.55 -3.57
N GLY A 10 -23.66 -1.37 -4.73
CA GLY A 10 -23.40 -0.22 -5.60
C GLY A 10 -22.13 -0.31 -6.45
N VAL A 11 -21.36 -1.39 -6.35
CA VAL A 11 -20.16 -1.64 -7.16
C VAL A 11 -20.46 -2.75 -8.17
N ARG A 12 -20.13 -2.50 -9.44
CA ARG A 12 -20.15 -3.57 -10.46
C ARG A 12 -18.86 -4.37 -10.35
N GLN A 13 -18.99 -5.64 -10.01
CA GLN A 13 -17.85 -6.53 -9.81
C GLN A 13 -17.85 -7.63 -10.86
N SER A 14 -16.66 -7.95 -11.37
CA SER A 14 -16.45 -9.03 -12.32
C SER A 14 -15.36 -9.95 -11.81
N GLN A 15 -15.65 -11.23 -11.79
CA GLN A 15 -14.67 -12.25 -11.44
C GLN A 15 -13.98 -12.81 -12.67
N ILE A 16 -12.66 -12.93 -12.59
CA ILE A 16 -11.84 -13.53 -13.64
C ILE A 16 -12.20 -15.00 -13.83
N ASN A 17 -12.26 -15.44 -15.08
CA ASN A 17 -12.43 -16.82 -15.46
C ASN A 17 -11.53 -17.13 -16.68
N THR A 18 -10.32 -17.54 -16.40
CA THR A 18 -9.30 -17.80 -17.43
C THR A 18 -9.69 -18.97 -18.35
N GLN A 19 -10.44 -19.96 -17.84
CA GLN A 19 -10.94 -21.09 -18.63
C GLN A 19 -11.95 -20.64 -19.68
N ALA A 20 -12.75 -19.62 -19.37
CA ALA A 20 -13.67 -18.99 -20.32
C ALA A 20 -13.01 -17.86 -21.16
N GLY A 21 -11.70 -17.65 -21.04
CA GLY A 21 -10.99 -16.57 -21.75
C GLY A 21 -11.19 -15.18 -21.15
N TYR A 22 -11.87 -15.06 -19.98
CA TYR A 22 -12.05 -13.79 -19.29
C TYR A 22 -10.88 -13.54 -18.35
N THR A 23 -9.88 -12.83 -18.86
CA THR A 23 -8.65 -12.45 -18.16
C THR A 23 -8.75 -11.04 -17.59
N PHE A 24 -7.79 -10.62 -16.73
CA PHE A 24 -7.68 -9.23 -16.24
C PHE A 24 -7.62 -8.25 -17.42
N VAL A 25 -6.84 -8.56 -18.44
CA VAL A 25 -6.71 -7.73 -19.65
C VAL A 25 -8.04 -7.56 -20.37
N ASN A 26 -8.73 -8.67 -20.66
CA ASN A 26 -10.02 -8.63 -21.37
C ASN A 26 -11.10 -7.96 -20.52
N GLY A 27 -11.13 -8.24 -19.22
CA GLY A 27 -12.06 -7.62 -18.28
C GLY A 27 -11.85 -6.12 -18.20
N LEU A 28 -10.61 -5.66 -18.08
CA LEU A 28 -10.29 -4.24 -17.99
C LEU A 28 -10.62 -3.50 -19.29
N LYS A 29 -10.30 -4.08 -20.45
CA LYS A 29 -10.72 -3.53 -21.76
C LYS A 29 -12.25 -3.44 -21.90
N ALA A 30 -13.01 -4.37 -21.32
CA ALA A 30 -14.47 -4.33 -21.33
C ALA A 30 -15.01 -3.27 -20.36
N VAL A 31 -14.46 -3.17 -19.14
CA VAL A 31 -14.85 -2.19 -18.14
C VAL A 31 -14.66 -0.76 -18.65
N LEU A 32 -13.54 -0.47 -19.31
CA LEU A 32 -13.27 0.86 -19.89
C LEU A 32 -14.30 1.32 -20.95
N ARG A 33 -15.10 0.41 -21.49
CA ARG A 33 -16.19 0.73 -22.43
C ARG A 33 -17.54 0.95 -21.73
N GLN A 34 -17.58 0.87 -20.41
CA GLN A 34 -18.78 1.05 -19.59
C GLN A 34 -18.86 2.43 -18.96
N ASP A 35 -18.05 3.38 -19.45
CA ASP A 35 -17.96 4.77 -18.94
C ASP A 35 -17.77 4.84 -17.43
N PRO A 36 -16.73 4.21 -16.86
CA PRO A 36 -16.48 4.22 -15.42
C PRO A 36 -15.72 5.47 -15.01
N ASP A 37 -16.08 6.07 -13.88
CA ASP A 37 -15.25 7.12 -13.23
C ASP A 37 -14.10 6.51 -12.41
N ILE A 38 -14.39 5.39 -11.75
CA ILE A 38 -13.46 4.72 -10.84
C ILE A 38 -13.34 3.24 -11.24
N ILE A 39 -12.12 2.77 -11.37
CA ILE A 39 -11.81 1.38 -11.69
C ILE A 39 -10.95 0.80 -10.58
N MET A 40 -11.35 -0.35 -10.04
CA MET A 40 -10.52 -1.14 -9.14
C MET A 40 -10.05 -2.42 -9.82
N ILE A 41 -8.74 -2.64 -9.81
CA ILE A 41 -8.10 -3.84 -10.32
C ILE A 41 -7.61 -4.63 -9.13
N GLY A 42 -8.12 -5.84 -8.95
CA GLY A 42 -7.78 -6.69 -7.80
C GLY A 42 -6.28 -6.84 -7.66
N GLU A 43 -5.57 -7.09 -8.75
CA GLU A 43 -4.10 -7.08 -8.77
C GLU A 43 -3.51 -6.88 -10.17
N ILE A 44 -2.29 -6.34 -10.21
CA ILE A 44 -1.49 -6.21 -11.42
C ILE A 44 -0.32 -7.19 -11.34
N ARG A 45 -0.39 -8.25 -12.15
CA ARG A 45 0.66 -9.30 -12.20
C ARG A 45 1.60 -9.14 -13.38
N ASP A 46 1.13 -8.56 -14.49
CA ASP A 46 1.78 -8.54 -15.78
C ASP A 46 1.83 -7.14 -16.42
N ARG A 47 2.69 -7.03 -17.43
CA ARG A 47 2.94 -5.79 -18.18
C ARG A 47 1.70 -5.26 -18.89
N GLU A 48 0.89 -6.15 -19.49
CA GLU A 48 -0.26 -5.71 -20.30
C GLU A 48 -1.35 -5.10 -19.42
N THR A 49 -1.67 -5.75 -18.30
CA THR A 49 -2.60 -5.22 -17.28
C THR A 49 -2.09 -3.88 -16.73
N ALA A 50 -0.79 -3.79 -16.38
CA ALA A 50 -0.18 -2.56 -15.89
C ALA A 50 -0.28 -1.42 -16.90
N LYS A 51 -0.02 -1.70 -18.18
CA LYS A 51 -0.12 -0.72 -19.26
C LYS A 51 -1.53 -0.16 -19.37
N ILE A 52 -2.55 -1.03 -19.45
CA ILE A 52 -3.94 -0.60 -19.61
C ILE A 52 -4.39 0.20 -18.38
N ALA A 53 -3.99 -0.20 -17.17
CA ALA A 53 -4.29 0.52 -15.93
C ALA A 53 -3.71 1.94 -15.92
N LEU A 54 -2.44 2.09 -16.30
CA LEU A 54 -1.78 3.39 -16.38
C LEU A 54 -2.33 4.26 -17.49
N ASP A 55 -2.64 3.70 -18.67
CA ASP A 55 -3.27 4.43 -19.77
C ASP A 55 -4.65 4.95 -19.36
N ALA A 56 -5.46 4.13 -18.66
CA ALA A 56 -6.75 4.55 -18.11
C ALA A 56 -6.59 5.70 -17.10
N ALA A 57 -5.61 5.59 -16.17
CA ALA A 57 -5.33 6.65 -15.22
C ALA A 57 -4.83 7.94 -15.90
N TYR A 58 -4.01 7.81 -16.94
CA TYR A 58 -3.52 8.95 -17.72
C TYR A 58 -4.64 9.67 -18.47
N THR A 59 -5.65 8.93 -18.94
CA THR A 59 -6.82 9.47 -19.66
C THR A 59 -7.92 10.00 -18.74
N GLY A 60 -7.73 9.98 -17.41
CA GLY A 60 -8.59 10.69 -16.47
C GLY A 60 -9.39 9.82 -15.51
N HIS A 61 -9.34 8.49 -15.62
CA HIS A 61 -10.01 7.60 -14.68
C HIS A 61 -9.27 7.56 -13.33
N LEU A 62 -9.98 7.43 -12.24
CA LEU A 62 -9.37 7.05 -10.97
C LEU A 62 -9.16 5.52 -10.96
N VAL A 63 -7.91 5.10 -11.05
CA VAL A 63 -7.56 3.68 -11.01
C VAL A 63 -6.97 3.33 -9.65
N LEU A 64 -7.58 2.37 -8.96
CA LEU A 64 -7.09 1.72 -7.76
C LEU A 64 -6.61 0.32 -8.14
N ALA A 65 -5.41 -0.04 -7.75
CA ALA A 65 -4.86 -1.35 -8.06
C ALA A 65 -3.99 -1.86 -6.92
N THR A 66 -3.91 -3.19 -6.76
CA THR A 66 -2.96 -3.78 -5.82
C THR A 66 -1.76 -4.39 -6.55
N LEU A 67 -0.62 -4.38 -5.87
CA LEU A 67 0.61 -5.06 -6.25
C LEU A 67 1.16 -5.81 -5.04
N HIS A 68 1.69 -7.00 -5.24
CA HIS A 68 2.34 -7.77 -4.17
C HIS A 68 3.77 -7.27 -3.97
N THR A 69 3.90 -6.19 -3.19
CA THR A 69 5.16 -5.53 -2.86
C THR A 69 5.22 -5.20 -1.37
N THR A 70 6.42 -5.12 -0.83
CA THR A 70 6.62 -4.97 0.62
C THR A 70 6.57 -3.53 1.12
N ASN A 71 6.90 -2.56 0.26
CA ASN A 71 6.98 -1.13 0.59
C ASN A 71 6.80 -0.26 -0.67
N VAL A 72 6.76 1.05 -0.47
CA VAL A 72 6.60 2.04 -1.56
C VAL A 72 7.71 1.92 -2.60
N GLN A 73 8.96 1.76 -2.15
CA GLN A 73 10.11 1.62 -3.04
C GLN A 73 10.00 0.37 -3.91
N ALA A 74 9.69 -0.78 -3.32
CA ALA A 74 9.49 -2.03 -4.04
C ALA A 74 8.33 -1.93 -5.05
N THR A 75 7.28 -1.17 -4.73
CA THR A 75 6.17 -0.89 -5.66
C THR A 75 6.64 -0.16 -6.91
N LEU A 76 7.46 0.88 -6.75
CA LEU A 76 8.02 1.62 -7.89
C LEU A 76 8.95 0.76 -8.73
N LEU A 77 9.85 0.01 -8.07
CA LEU A 77 10.73 -0.94 -8.77
C LEU A 77 9.91 -1.97 -9.55
N ARG A 78 8.81 -2.45 -8.98
CA ARG A 78 7.91 -3.39 -9.65
C ARG A 78 7.25 -2.77 -10.86
N LEU A 79 6.74 -1.52 -10.78
CA LEU A 79 6.17 -0.81 -11.92
C LEU A 79 7.22 -0.58 -13.03
N MET A 80 8.44 -0.22 -12.67
CA MET A 80 9.54 -0.06 -13.63
C MET A 80 9.93 -1.39 -14.28
N SER A 81 9.88 -2.51 -13.56
CA SER A 81 10.19 -3.84 -14.11
C SER A 81 9.22 -4.31 -15.19
N PHE A 82 8.06 -3.68 -15.32
CA PHE A 82 7.14 -3.92 -16.43
C PHE A 82 7.57 -3.25 -17.74
N GLU A 83 8.70 -2.53 -17.76
CA GLU A 83 9.25 -1.84 -18.94
C GLU A 83 8.21 -0.94 -19.63
N LEU A 84 7.46 -0.19 -18.83
CA LEU A 84 6.50 0.80 -19.28
C LEU A 84 7.19 2.16 -19.42
N ASP A 85 6.58 3.05 -20.22
CA ASP A 85 7.10 4.41 -20.38
C ASP A 85 7.16 5.13 -19.02
N PRO A 86 8.35 5.55 -18.54
CA PRO A 86 8.50 6.27 -17.29
C PRO A 86 7.65 7.55 -17.22
N PHE A 87 7.44 8.22 -18.36
CA PHE A 87 6.61 9.41 -18.44
C PHE A 87 5.14 9.09 -18.04
N ILE A 88 4.60 7.98 -18.54
CA ILE A 88 3.23 7.57 -18.21
C ILE A 88 3.13 7.21 -16.72
N ILE A 89 4.08 6.45 -16.17
CA ILE A 89 4.11 6.11 -14.74
C ILE A 89 4.09 7.41 -13.91
N GLN A 90 4.98 8.34 -14.22
CA GLN A 90 5.12 9.61 -13.51
C GLN A 90 3.84 10.45 -13.51
N HIS A 91 3.13 10.50 -14.62
CA HIS A 91 1.95 11.38 -14.76
C HIS A 91 0.66 10.71 -14.27
N SER A 92 0.60 9.38 -14.30
CA SER A 92 -0.57 8.61 -13.85
C SER A 92 -0.55 8.31 -12.35
N LEU A 93 0.62 8.01 -11.79
CA LEU A 93 0.74 7.61 -10.40
C LEU A 93 0.49 8.79 -9.46
N LYS A 94 -0.52 8.67 -8.58
CA LYS A 94 -0.92 9.72 -7.64
C LYS A 94 -0.54 9.40 -6.20
N GLY A 95 -0.45 8.13 -5.85
CA GLY A 95 -0.05 7.68 -4.52
C GLY A 95 0.22 6.20 -4.48
N ILE A 96 0.94 5.79 -3.46
CA ILE A 96 1.18 4.38 -3.11
C ILE A 96 0.93 4.25 -1.62
N ILE A 97 0.19 3.21 -1.25
CA ILE A 97 -0.07 2.84 0.15
C ILE A 97 0.42 1.41 0.32
N SER A 98 1.48 1.22 1.08
CA SER A 98 1.92 -0.11 1.51
C SER A 98 1.34 -0.42 2.88
N GLN A 99 0.91 -1.65 3.08
CA GLN A 99 0.17 -2.07 4.26
C GLN A 99 0.74 -3.34 4.87
N LYS A 100 0.83 -3.38 6.20
CA LYS A 100 1.27 -4.57 6.95
C LYS A 100 0.41 -4.73 8.20
N LEU A 101 -0.06 -5.95 8.46
CA LEU A 101 -0.78 -6.27 9.68
C LEU A 101 0.20 -6.74 10.75
N VAL A 102 0.15 -6.10 11.92
CA VAL A 102 0.93 -6.46 13.11
C VAL A 102 0.01 -6.80 14.29
N ALA A 103 0.53 -7.52 15.27
CA ALA A 103 -0.23 -7.86 16.46
C ALA A 103 -0.56 -6.62 17.29
N ARG A 104 -1.83 -6.46 17.68
CA ARG A 104 -2.28 -5.40 18.57
C ARG A 104 -2.12 -5.87 20.02
N LEU A 105 -1.59 -4.99 20.89
CA LEU A 105 -1.52 -5.25 22.31
C LEU A 105 -2.91 -5.35 22.94
N CYS A 106 -3.07 -6.29 23.86
CA CYS A 106 -4.29 -6.39 24.65
C CYS A 106 -4.49 -5.13 25.52
N PRO A 107 -5.60 -4.39 25.34
CA PRO A 107 -5.82 -3.14 26.07
C PRO A 107 -6.04 -3.35 27.58
N TYR A 108 -6.46 -4.56 27.99
CA TYR A 108 -6.80 -4.87 29.37
C TYR A 108 -5.59 -5.22 30.24
N CYS A 109 -4.49 -5.67 29.64
CA CYS A 109 -3.32 -6.08 30.40
C CYS A 109 -2.00 -5.43 29.96
N ARG A 110 -2.07 -4.42 29.09
CA ARG A 110 -0.90 -3.64 28.70
C ARG A 110 -0.41 -2.78 29.86
N LYS A 111 0.90 -2.72 30.02
CA LYS A 111 1.58 -1.89 31.03
C LYS A 111 2.63 -1.03 30.34
N GLU A 112 2.76 0.20 30.83
CA GLU A 112 3.80 1.10 30.37
C GLU A 112 5.18 0.62 30.87
N ILE A 113 6.17 0.72 30.00
CA ILE A 113 7.57 0.41 30.27
C ILE A 113 8.46 1.52 29.71
N LYS A 114 9.66 1.64 30.25
CA LYS A 114 10.66 2.58 29.74
C LYS A 114 11.58 1.86 28.78
N ILE A 115 11.58 2.26 27.50
CA ILE A 115 12.47 1.75 26.46
C ILE A 115 13.23 2.94 25.87
N LYS A 116 14.54 2.80 25.74
CA LYS A 116 15.38 3.82 25.10
C LYS A 116 14.95 4.00 23.65
N GLY A 117 14.76 5.24 23.23
CA GLY A 117 14.34 5.58 21.86
C GLY A 117 12.84 5.90 21.71
N PHE A 118 11.99 5.58 22.69
CA PHE A 118 10.56 5.90 22.69
C PHE A 118 10.21 6.81 23.86
N LYS A 119 9.29 7.75 23.65
CA LYS A 119 8.74 8.58 24.74
C LYS A 119 7.97 7.73 25.74
N LYS A 120 7.19 6.78 25.23
CA LYS A 120 6.45 5.76 25.95
C LYS A 120 6.49 4.45 25.18
N ALA A 121 6.51 3.36 25.89
CA ALA A 121 6.36 2.03 25.28
C ALA A 121 5.51 1.15 26.18
N PHE A 122 4.91 0.12 25.62
CA PHE A 122 4.00 -0.75 26.33
C PHE A 122 4.31 -2.22 26.01
N HIS A 123 4.03 -3.08 26.99
CA HIS A 123 3.96 -4.53 26.78
C HIS A 123 2.72 -5.09 27.49
N SER A 124 2.22 -6.21 27.02
CA SER A 124 1.14 -6.93 27.70
C SER A 124 1.68 -8.08 28.51
N ILE A 125 1.14 -8.26 29.72
CA ILE A 125 1.53 -9.35 30.64
C ILE A 125 0.74 -10.64 30.40
N GLY A 126 -0.42 -10.53 29.73
CA GLY A 126 -1.39 -11.60 29.54
C GLY A 126 -2.50 -11.55 30.60
N CYS A 127 -3.74 -11.82 30.20
CA CYS A 127 -4.92 -11.90 31.07
C CYS A 127 -5.98 -12.81 30.47
N GLN A 128 -7.02 -13.12 31.24
CA GLN A 128 -8.14 -13.95 30.77
C GLN A 128 -8.83 -13.38 29.52
N LYS A 129 -8.93 -12.04 29.39
CA LYS A 129 -9.57 -11.39 28.22
C LYS A 129 -8.87 -11.71 26.92
N CYS A 130 -7.54 -11.79 26.91
CA CYS A 130 -6.76 -12.17 25.75
C CYS A 130 -6.33 -13.66 25.78
N LEU A 131 -6.91 -14.48 26.62
CA LEU A 131 -6.54 -15.89 26.81
C LEU A 131 -5.00 -16.06 26.98
N TYR A 132 -4.39 -15.13 27.71
CA TYR A 132 -2.95 -15.05 27.97
C TYR A 132 -2.05 -14.92 26.74
N THR A 133 -2.61 -14.66 25.54
CA THR A 133 -1.86 -14.45 24.30
C THR A 133 -1.14 -13.10 24.26
N LYS A 134 -1.47 -12.15 25.19
CA LYS A 134 -0.96 -10.79 25.24
C LYS A 134 -1.43 -9.89 24.08
N GLN A 135 -2.19 -10.42 23.15
CA GLN A 135 -2.63 -9.77 21.91
C GLN A 135 -4.15 -9.72 21.85
N ASP A 136 -4.67 -8.75 21.09
CA ASP A 136 -6.09 -8.57 20.83
C ASP A 136 -6.29 -8.18 19.35
N GLY A 137 -6.28 -9.20 18.49
CA GLY A 137 -6.38 -9.02 17.05
C GLY A 137 -5.13 -8.43 16.40
N ARG A 138 -5.33 -7.79 15.26
CA ARG A 138 -4.27 -7.15 14.46
C ARG A 138 -4.61 -5.70 14.19
N ILE A 139 -3.58 -4.90 13.95
CA ILE A 139 -3.70 -3.50 13.54
C ILE A 139 -2.86 -3.25 12.29
N LEU A 140 -3.34 -2.35 11.45
CA LEU A 140 -2.64 -1.97 10.24
C LEU A 140 -1.45 -1.07 10.57
N LEU A 141 -0.31 -1.34 9.96
CA LEU A 141 0.76 -0.37 9.73
C LEU A 141 0.70 0.07 8.29
N SER A 142 0.99 1.33 8.05
CA SER A 142 0.96 1.92 6.72
C SER A 142 2.22 2.74 6.41
N GLU A 143 2.65 2.62 5.18
CA GLU A 143 3.63 3.49 4.56
C GLU A 143 2.93 4.17 3.38
N ILE A 144 2.99 5.49 3.32
CA ILE A 144 2.21 6.26 2.35
C ILE A 144 3.12 7.23 1.60
N TRP A 145 3.05 7.17 0.29
CA TRP A 145 3.62 8.16 -0.59
C TRP A 145 2.53 8.81 -1.44
N THR A 146 2.60 10.13 -1.62
CA THR A 146 1.68 10.88 -2.48
C THR A 146 2.43 11.81 -3.40
N ALA A 147 2.02 11.86 -4.67
CA ALA A 147 2.52 12.81 -5.64
C ALA A 147 2.00 14.22 -5.30
N LYS A 148 2.74 14.98 -4.48
CA LYS A 148 2.36 16.37 -4.15
C LYS A 148 2.57 17.28 -5.35
N LYS A 149 1.53 18.01 -5.76
CA LYS A 149 1.69 19.18 -6.62
C LYS A 149 2.40 20.27 -5.81
N LYS A 150 3.68 20.54 -6.03
CA LYS A 150 4.34 21.73 -5.48
C LYS A 150 3.68 22.98 -6.10
N LYS A 151 3.08 23.85 -5.27
CA LYS A 151 2.80 25.22 -5.66
C LYS A 151 4.15 25.89 -5.99
N HIS A 152 4.37 26.24 -7.25
CA HIS A 152 5.47 27.09 -7.73
C HIS A 152 6.92 26.57 -7.77
N LYS A 153 7.19 25.33 -8.18
CA LYS A 153 8.43 25.05 -8.94
C LYS A 153 8.17 23.89 -9.90
N LYS A 154 8.51 24.07 -11.19
CA LYS A 154 8.60 23.00 -12.19
C LYS A 154 9.71 22.02 -11.73
N THR A 155 9.41 21.13 -10.86
CA THR A 155 10.24 19.96 -10.62
C THR A 155 9.70 18.87 -11.51
N SER A 156 10.28 18.78 -12.70
CA SER A 156 10.16 17.58 -13.53
C SER A 156 10.72 16.42 -12.69
N PHE A 157 9.88 15.48 -12.42
CA PHE A 157 10.28 14.20 -11.85
C PHE A 157 10.97 13.45 -12.98
N HIS A 158 12.28 13.37 -12.96
CA HIS A 158 13.04 12.67 -14.00
C HIS A 158 13.34 11.25 -13.50
N ILE A 159 12.54 10.29 -13.94
CA ILE A 159 12.85 8.87 -13.77
C ILE A 159 13.83 8.45 -14.87
N ASN A 160 15.06 8.93 -14.84
CA ASN A 160 16.09 8.46 -15.76
C ASN A 160 16.87 7.28 -15.19
N THR A 161 16.89 7.13 -13.85
CA THR A 161 17.51 5.99 -13.16
C THR A 161 16.71 5.63 -11.91
N VAL A 162 16.87 4.40 -11.43
CA VAL A 162 16.26 3.92 -10.17
C VAL A 162 16.68 4.79 -8.97
N SER A 163 17.95 5.26 -8.95
CA SER A 163 18.47 6.08 -7.86
C SER A 163 17.86 7.48 -7.82
N ASP A 164 17.59 8.08 -8.99
CA ASP A 164 16.98 9.41 -9.06
C ASP A 164 15.54 9.39 -8.56
N SER A 165 14.80 8.33 -8.92
CA SER A 165 13.42 8.11 -8.46
C SER A 165 13.33 8.01 -6.94
N LEU A 166 14.29 7.37 -6.29
CA LEU A 166 14.31 7.15 -4.85
C LEU A 166 14.65 8.44 -4.08
N ASN A 167 15.57 9.24 -4.60
CA ASN A 167 15.92 10.52 -3.99
C ASN A 167 14.79 11.55 -4.10
N ASP A 168 14.08 11.59 -5.23
CA ASP A 168 12.93 12.48 -5.42
C ASP A 168 11.70 12.06 -4.59
N LEU A 169 11.53 10.77 -4.31
CA LEU A 169 10.46 10.25 -3.43
C LEU A 169 10.61 10.74 -1.99
N ALA A 170 11.84 10.83 -1.48
CA ALA A 170 12.12 11.24 -0.10
C ALA A 170 11.64 12.66 0.22
N PHE A 171 11.41 13.51 -0.79
CA PHE A 171 11.07 14.93 -0.59
C PHE A 171 9.57 15.27 -0.68
N ASN A 172 8.67 14.35 -1.04
CA ASN A 172 7.29 14.69 -1.39
C ASN A 172 6.21 13.87 -0.68
N GLY A 173 5.99 14.14 0.62
CA GLY A 173 4.82 13.60 1.34
C GLY A 173 4.89 12.10 1.57
N TYR A 174 6.01 11.67 2.08
CA TYR A 174 6.32 10.30 2.41
C TYR A 174 6.20 10.10 3.93
N SER A 175 5.38 9.16 4.35
CA SER A 175 5.29 8.66 5.74
C SER A 175 5.79 7.23 5.75
N LEU A 176 6.80 6.96 6.55
CA LEU A 176 7.44 5.65 6.65
C LEU A 176 6.64 4.70 7.55
N PHE A 177 6.80 3.40 7.34
CA PHE A 177 6.32 2.40 8.31
C PHE A 177 6.87 2.64 9.71
N THR A 178 8.10 3.12 9.84
CA THR A 178 8.74 3.44 11.12
C THR A 178 8.05 4.57 11.85
N ASP A 179 7.53 5.58 11.15
CA ASP A 179 6.81 6.70 11.76
C ASP A 179 5.47 6.22 12.34
N ASP A 180 4.69 5.49 11.55
CA ASP A 180 3.40 4.93 11.96
C ASP A 180 3.56 3.88 13.07
N LEU A 181 4.61 3.05 13.01
CA LEU A 181 4.96 2.09 14.06
C LEU A 181 5.34 2.80 15.36
N THR A 182 6.17 3.84 15.31
CA THR A 182 6.58 4.62 16.46
C THR A 182 5.37 5.24 17.16
N GLU A 183 4.47 5.86 16.42
CA GLU A 183 3.21 6.40 16.96
C GLU A 183 2.39 5.31 17.66
N LYS A 184 2.24 4.14 17.03
CA LYS A 184 1.46 3.02 17.58
C LYS A 184 2.11 2.38 18.80
N ILE A 185 3.44 2.38 18.89
CA ILE A 185 4.16 1.95 20.11
C ILE A 185 3.94 2.97 21.24
N GLU A 186 4.08 4.26 20.95
CA GLU A 186 3.93 5.32 21.95
C GLU A 186 2.49 5.48 22.47
N THR A 187 1.50 5.09 21.66
CA THR A 187 0.09 5.03 22.05
C THR A 187 -0.32 3.71 22.71
N GLY A 188 0.60 2.73 22.74
CA GLY A 188 0.36 1.43 23.37
C GLY A 188 -0.57 0.52 22.57
N LEU A 189 -0.63 0.69 21.25
CA LEU A 189 -1.38 -0.18 20.36
C LEU A 189 -0.54 -1.38 19.93
N VAL A 190 0.77 -1.20 19.77
CA VAL A 190 1.72 -2.20 19.29
C VAL A 190 2.87 -2.34 20.30
N SER A 191 3.42 -3.54 20.44
CA SER A 191 4.60 -3.78 21.27
C SER A 191 5.86 -3.22 20.60
N TYR A 192 6.81 -2.71 21.38
CA TYR A 192 8.13 -2.34 20.86
C TYR A 192 8.88 -3.52 20.21
N GLN A 193 8.55 -4.75 20.57
CA GLN A 193 9.13 -5.96 19.98
C GLN A 193 8.73 -6.14 18.51
N GLU A 194 7.59 -5.61 18.09
CA GLU A 194 7.16 -5.61 16.70
C GLU A 194 8.08 -4.76 15.80
N ALA A 195 8.80 -3.77 16.38
CA ALA A 195 9.75 -2.94 15.63
C ALA A 195 10.82 -3.80 14.95
N SER A 196 11.41 -4.75 15.68
CA SER A 196 12.42 -5.64 15.14
C SER A 196 11.90 -6.56 14.02
N LEU A 197 10.63 -6.93 14.06
CA LEU A 197 9.98 -7.73 13.01
C LEU A 197 9.68 -6.90 11.77
N VAL A 198 9.47 -5.61 11.93
CA VAL A 198 9.25 -4.68 10.81
C VAL A 198 10.60 -4.30 10.18
N GLU A 199 11.62 -3.97 10.98
CA GLU A 199 12.96 -3.60 10.50
C GLU A 199 13.70 -4.75 9.79
N ASN A 200 13.52 -5.99 10.24
CA ASN A 200 14.13 -7.17 9.62
C ASN A 200 13.40 -7.66 8.35
N ALA A 201 12.30 -7.02 7.96
CA ALA A 201 11.53 -7.38 6.77
C ALA A 201 11.82 -6.48 5.55
N PHE A 202 12.87 -5.63 5.65
CA PHE A 202 13.29 -4.70 4.58
C PHE A 202 14.74 -4.93 4.16
#